data_be70d53e11d099e5e79c6294c2564396
#
_entry.id   be70d53e11d099e5e79c6294c2564396
#
_cell.length_a   1.000
_cell.length_b   1.000
_cell.length_c   1.000
_cell.angle_alpha   90.00
_cell.angle_beta   90.00
_cell.angle_gamma   90.00
#
_symmetry.space_group_name_H-M   'P 1'
#
loop_
_entity.id
_entity.type
_entity.pdbx_description
1 polymer ?
#
loop_
_entity_poly.entity_id
_entity_poly.type
_entity_poly.pdbx_seq_one_letter_code
_entity_poly.pdbx_strand_id
1 'polypeptide(L)'
;IYITHDQEEALTMSDKIIVMNKGYIQQMGTPEDIYNEPENAFVADFIGDSNIIDGIMLEDRLVEILGTKFPCVDEGFGKNRPVDVVIRPEDVVLKGEGEGIIDGIVTSLIFKGVHYEMEVEANGYEWLVHSTNCYPVGSRVSISVIPFNIQIMHKPESEDEKAVVVDE
;
A
#
# COMPACT_ATOMS: atom_id res chain seq x y z
N ILE A 1 -15.80 -17.95 -16.94
CA ILE A 1 -15.85 -17.11 -15.74
C ILE A 1 -15.53 -17.99 -14.54
N TYR A 2 -14.55 -17.58 -13.74
CA TYR A 2 -14.14 -18.25 -12.53
C TYR A 2 -14.30 -17.29 -11.36
N ILE A 3 -14.97 -17.73 -10.31
CA ILE A 3 -15.17 -16.91 -9.08
C ILE A 3 -14.29 -17.49 -8.00
N THR A 4 -13.46 -16.67 -7.39
CA THR A 4 -12.55 -17.05 -6.32
C THR A 4 -12.43 -15.95 -5.28
N HIS A 5 -12.08 -16.33 -4.06
CA HIS A 5 -11.63 -15.43 -3.00
C HIS A 5 -10.10 -15.47 -2.82
N ASP A 6 -9.42 -16.28 -3.62
CA ASP A 6 -7.98 -16.43 -3.62
C ASP A 6 -7.36 -15.47 -4.65
N GLN A 7 -6.60 -14.48 -4.16
CA GLN A 7 -5.99 -13.45 -4.99
C GLN A 7 -4.90 -14.03 -5.91
N GLU A 8 -4.13 -15.00 -5.42
CA GLU A 8 -3.05 -15.63 -6.19
C GLU A 8 -3.63 -16.40 -7.38
N GLU A 9 -4.73 -17.15 -7.17
CA GLU A 9 -5.44 -17.80 -8.26
C GLU A 9 -5.95 -16.79 -9.29
N ALA A 10 -6.58 -15.69 -8.84
CA ALA A 10 -7.07 -14.65 -9.74
C ALA A 10 -5.95 -14.05 -10.59
N LEU A 11 -4.82 -13.71 -9.96
CA LEU A 11 -3.67 -13.09 -10.64
C LEU A 11 -2.97 -14.04 -11.64
N THR A 12 -2.90 -15.33 -11.32
CA THR A 12 -2.12 -16.30 -12.11
C THR A 12 -2.90 -17.02 -13.18
N MET A 13 -4.22 -17.15 -13.03
CA MET A 13 -5.07 -17.96 -13.92
C MET A 13 -5.99 -17.15 -14.84
N SER A 14 -6.04 -15.83 -14.69
CA SER A 14 -7.02 -15.00 -15.39
C SER A 14 -6.36 -14.12 -16.45
N ASP A 15 -7.03 -13.96 -17.59
CA ASP A 15 -6.68 -12.95 -18.60
C ASP A 15 -7.23 -11.57 -18.18
N LYS A 16 -8.35 -11.57 -17.45
CA LYS A 16 -9.03 -10.38 -16.97
C LYS A 16 -9.63 -10.63 -15.60
N ILE A 17 -9.47 -9.67 -14.71
CA ILE A 17 -9.98 -9.73 -13.33
C ILE A 17 -11.05 -8.66 -13.15
N ILE A 18 -12.11 -9.03 -12.44
CA ILE A 18 -13.13 -8.11 -11.94
C ILE A 18 -13.12 -8.20 -10.42
N VAL A 19 -12.75 -7.12 -9.77
CA VAL A 19 -12.80 -7.02 -8.30
C VAL A 19 -14.17 -6.47 -7.89
N MET A 20 -14.84 -7.18 -7.01
CA MET A 20 -16.17 -6.80 -6.53
C MET A 20 -16.20 -6.64 -5.01
N ASN A 21 -16.98 -5.70 -4.53
CA ASN A 21 -17.28 -5.52 -3.11
C ASN A 21 -18.75 -5.16 -2.92
N LYS A 22 -19.45 -5.87 -2.02
CA LYS A 22 -20.87 -5.65 -1.68
C LYS A 22 -21.79 -5.58 -2.92
N GLY A 23 -21.49 -6.35 -3.96
CA GLY A 23 -22.28 -6.38 -5.21
C GLY A 23 -21.89 -5.33 -6.25
N TYR A 24 -20.93 -4.45 -5.95
CA TYR A 24 -20.45 -3.41 -6.87
C TYR A 24 -19.08 -3.78 -7.43
N ILE A 25 -18.88 -3.48 -8.71
CA ILE A 25 -17.56 -3.61 -9.35
C ILE A 25 -16.67 -2.47 -8.84
N GLN A 26 -15.50 -2.85 -8.29
CA GLN A 26 -14.50 -1.90 -7.81
C GLN A 26 -13.47 -1.55 -8.88
N GLN A 27 -13.07 -2.53 -9.67
CA GLN A 27 -12.14 -2.36 -10.78
C GLN A 27 -12.22 -3.57 -11.71
N MET A 28 -11.92 -3.36 -12.98
CA MET A 28 -11.80 -4.40 -13.99
C MET A 28 -10.56 -4.12 -14.86
N GLY A 29 -9.70 -5.12 -15.04
CA GLY A 29 -8.48 -4.98 -15.83
C GLY A 29 -7.71 -6.28 -15.97
N THR A 30 -6.51 -6.19 -16.55
CA THR A 30 -5.57 -7.30 -16.54
C THR A 30 -5.01 -7.53 -15.13
N PRO A 31 -4.47 -8.71 -14.82
CA PRO A 31 -3.79 -8.95 -13.53
C PRO A 31 -2.75 -7.88 -13.19
N GLU A 32 -1.97 -7.47 -14.19
CA GLU A 32 -0.93 -6.46 -14.02
C GLU A 32 -1.50 -5.08 -13.72
N ASP A 33 -2.58 -4.67 -14.40
CA ASP A 33 -3.26 -3.40 -14.14
C ASP A 33 -3.84 -3.35 -12.72
N ILE A 34 -4.54 -4.41 -12.32
CA ILE A 34 -5.16 -4.51 -11.00
C ILE A 34 -4.12 -4.45 -9.87
N TYR A 35 -2.96 -5.09 -10.08
CA TYR A 35 -1.89 -5.13 -9.08
C TYR A 35 -1.10 -3.82 -9.02
N ASN A 36 -0.69 -3.30 -10.18
CA ASN A 36 0.20 -2.14 -10.26
C ASN A 36 -0.52 -0.81 -10.14
N GLU A 37 -1.76 -0.73 -10.63
CA GLU A 37 -2.56 0.49 -10.69
C GLU A 37 -3.94 0.28 -10.06
N PRO A 38 -4.02 -0.10 -8.77
CA PRO A 38 -5.31 -0.25 -8.10
C PRO A 38 -6.04 1.10 -8.02
N GLU A 39 -7.33 1.10 -8.31
CA GLU A 39 -8.16 2.32 -8.36
C GLU A 39 -8.45 2.90 -6.97
N ASN A 40 -8.43 2.06 -5.93
CA ASN A 40 -8.66 2.48 -4.56
C ASN A 40 -7.96 1.57 -3.56
N ALA A 41 -7.92 2.00 -2.30
CA ALA A 41 -7.27 1.27 -1.23
C ALA A 41 -7.86 -0.14 -1.01
N PHE A 42 -9.18 -0.32 -1.24
CA PHE A 42 -9.81 -1.63 -1.14
C PHE A 42 -9.25 -2.62 -2.16
N VAL A 43 -9.11 -2.22 -3.42
CA VAL A 43 -8.53 -3.08 -4.47
C VAL A 43 -7.08 -3.39 -4.16
N ALA A 44 -6.31 -2.39 -3.73
CA ALA A 44 -4.91 -2.57 -3.36
C ALA A 44 -4.72 -3.62 -2.27
N ASP A 45 -5.51 -3.53 -1.20
CA ASP A 45 -5.47 -4.46 -0.06
C ASP A 45 -6.01 -5.84 -0.41
N PHE A 46 -7.10 -5.88 -1.20
CA PHE A 46 -7.73 -7.15 -1.60
C PHE A 46 -6.84 -8.01 -2.50
N ILE A 47 -6.03 -7.39 -3.36
CA ILE A 47 -5.17 -8.09 -4.33
C ILE A 47 -3.85 -8.55 -3.73
N GLY A 48 -3.38 -7.90 -2.70
CA GLY A 48 -2.14 -8.25 -2.00
C GLY A 48 -1.93 -7.40 -0.78
N ASP A 49 -1.14 -7.90 0.16
CA ASP A 49 -0.83 -7.16 1.37
C ASP A 49 -0.32 -5.74 1.04
N SER A 50 -0.79 -4.78 1.80
CA SER A 50 -0.41 -3.38 1.64
C SER A 50 -0.37 -2.68 2.99
N ASN A 51 0.56 -1.74 3.12
CA ASN A 51 0.45 -0.72 4.15
C ASN A 51 -0.49 0.36 3.62
N ILE A 52 -1.62 0.55 4.29
CA ILE A 52 -2.61 1.58 3.96
C ILE A 52 -2.67 2.54 5.13
N ILE A 53 -2.26 3.77 4.89
CA ILE A 53 -2.07 4.77 5.95
C ILE A 53 -2.78 6.04 5.54
N ASP A 54 -3.48 6.65 6.51
CA ASP A 54 -4.03 7.99 6.32
C ASP A 54 -2.91 9.00 6.10
N GLY A 55 -3.03 9.80 5.07
CA GLY A 55 -2.08 10.85 4.75
C GLY A 55 -2.75 12.17 4.41
N ILE A 56 -1.94 13.20 4.30
CA ILE A 56 -2.34 14.53 3.84
C ILE A 56 -1.43 14.91 2.68
N MET A 57 -2.00 15.07 1.51
CA MET A 57 -1.28 15.63 0.38
C MET A 57 -1.08 17.11 0.62
N LEU A 58 0.12 17.51 1.00
CA LEU A 58 0.43 18.91 1.36
C LEU A 58 0.46 19.80 0.12
N GLU A 59 1.10 19.31 -0.92
CA GLU A 59 1.21 19.90 -2.25
C GLU A 59 1.64 18.83 -3.24
N ASP A 60 1.73 19.14 -4.51
CA ASP A 60 2.21 18.22 -5.54
C ASP A 60 3.57 17.63 -5.14
N ARG A 61 3.70 16.33 -5.24
CA ARG A 61 4.92 15.55 -4.91
C ARG A 61 5.33 15.55 -3.44
N LEU A 62 4.44 15.94 -2.54
CA LEU A 62 4.73 15.96 -1.10
C LEU A 62 3.53 15.51 -0.28
N VAL A 63 3.65 14.38 0.40
CA VAL A 63 2.63 13.82 1.29
C VAL A 63 3.13 13.76 2.73
N GLU A 64 2.29 14.08 3.68
CA GLU A 64 2.54 13.84 5.10
C GLU A 64 1.92 12.51 5.50
N ILE A 65 2.73 11.65 6.10
CA ILE A 65 2.35 10.33 6.60
C ILE A 65 2.81 10.25 8.04
N LEU A 66 1.88 9.98 8.97
CA LEU A 66 2.19 9.87 10.42
C LEU A 66 2.97 11.06 10.97
N GLY A 67 2.64 12.26 10.53
CA GLY A 67 3.31 13.50 10.96
C GLY A 67 4.67 13.76 10.31
N THR A 68 5.08 12.96 9.34
CA THR A 68 6.37 13.09 8.67
C THR A 68 6.18 13.29 7.17
N LYS A 69 6.98 14.16 6.57
CA LYS A 69 6.90 14.47 5.14
C LYS A 69 7.66 13.45 4.31
N PHE A 70 6.96 12.91 3.31
CA PHE A 70 7.52 11.99 2.32
C PHE A 70 7.43 12.61 0.93
N PRO A 71 8.52 12.63 0.15
CA PRO A 71 8.43 12.96 -1.26
C PRO A 71 7.71 11.83 -2.01
N CYS A 72 6.83 12.17 -2.94
CA CYS A 72 6.13 11.25 -3.83
C CYS A 72 6.15 11.78 -5.27
N VAL A 73 5.54 11.05 -6.21
CA VAL A 73 5.53 11.48 -7.62
C VAL A 73 4.18 12.02 -8.07
N ASP A 74 3.14 11.82 -7.28
CA ASP A 74 1.77 12.19 -7.61
C ASP A 74 1.54 13.70 -7.57
N GLU A 75 0.67 14.15 -8.48
CA GLU A 75 0.26 15.55 -8.66
C GLU A 75 -1.27 15.63 -8.80
N GLY A 76 -1.82 16.83 -8.65
CA GLY A 76 -3.23 17.09 -8.94
C GLY A 76 -4.20 16.77 -7.82
N PHE A 77 -3.74 16.40 -6.63
CA PHE A 77 -4.61 16.15 -5.46
C PHE A 77 -5.05 17.43 -4.74
N GLY A 78 -4.41 18.56 -5.03
CA GLY A 78 -4.64 19.82 -4.33
C GLY A 78 -3.72 20.00 -3.12
N LYS A 79 -3.99 21.05 -2.32
CA LYS A 79 -3.20 21.36 -1.12
C LYS A 79 -3.95 20.95 0.14
N ASN A 80 -3.22 20.35 1.09
CA ASN A 80 -3.74 19.93 2.39
C ASN A 80 -4.98 19.02 2.27
N ARG A 81 -4.95 18.07 1.34
CA ARG A 81 -6.06 17.14 1.08
C ARG A 81 -5.83 15.81 1.77
N PRO A 82 -6.83 15.31 2.53
CA PRO A 82 -6.79 13.95 3.06
C PRO A 82 -6.74 12.93 1.92
N VAL A 83 -5.83 11.97 2.02
CA VAL A 83 -5.64 10.90 1.04
C VAL A 83 -5.40 9.56 1.73
N ASP A 84 -5.58 8.47 0.99
CA ASP A 84 -5.07 7.17 1.37
C ASP A 84 -3.69 6.98 0.73
N VAL A 85 -2.73 6.56 1.53
CA VAL A 85 -1.38 6.24 1.07
C VAL A 85 -1.21 4.73 1.07
N VAL A 86 -0.88 4.16 -0.07
CA VAL A 86 -0.68 2.72 -0.24
C VAL A 86 0.78 2.46 -0.57
N ILE A 87 1.41 1.61 0.25
CA ILE A 87 2.81 1.20 0.09
C ILE A 87 2.89 -0.31 0.20
N ARG A 88 3.42 -0.98 -0.82
CA ARG A 88 3.61 -2.43 -0.79
C ARG A 88 4.68 -2.81 0.23
N PRO A 89 4.53 -3.96 0.93
CA PRO A 89 5.51 -4.39 1.94
C PRO A 89 6.93 -4.56 1.38
N GLU A 90 7.06 -5.01 0.13
CA GLU A 90 8.33 -5.18 -0.58
C GLU A 90 9.02 -3.86 -0.97
N ASP A 91 8.27 -2.76 -0.97
CA ASP A 91 8.78 -1.42 -1.30
C ASP A 91 9.23 -0.64 -0.06
N VAL A 92 8.96 -1.17 1.13
CA VAL A 92 9.46 -0.60 2.38
C VAL A 92 10.90 -1.04 2.60
N VAL A 93 11.81 -0.08 2.65
CA VAL A 93 13.24 -0.31 2.86
C VAL A 93 13.60 -0.01 4.30
N LEU A 94 14.19 -0.97 5.00
CA LEU A 94 14.74 -0.78 6.34
C LEU A 94 16.23 -0.43 6.25
N LYS A 95 16.60 0.58 7.01
CA LYS A 95 17.97 1.08 7.18
C LYS A 95 18.33 1.12 8.65
N GLY A 96 19.58 1.44 8.97
CA GLY A 96 20.01 1.73 10.34
C GLY A 96 19.26 2.94 10.92
N GLU A 97 19.16 3.00 12.25
CA GLU A 97 18.52 4.09 12.97
C GLU A 97 19.04 5.46 12.48
N GLY A 98 18.12 6.35 12.14
CA GLY A 98 18.44 7.70 11.65
C GLY A 98 18.87 7.81 10.18
N GLU A 99 18.95 6.70 9.45
CA GLU A 99 19.34 6.71 8.03
C GLU A 99 18.18 6.76 7.04
N GLY A 100 16.96 6.65 7.52
CA GLY A 100 15.72 6.72 6.73
C GLY A 100 14.88 7.94 7.06
N ILE A 101 13.57 7.82 6.87
CA ILE A 101 12.61 8.92 7.04
C ILE A 101 11.90 8.85 8.39
N ILE A 102 11.50 7.66 8.84
CA ILE A 102 10.86 7.43 10.13
C ILE A 102 11.60 6.33 10.87
N ASP A 103 11.97 6.58 12.12
CA ASP A 103 12.58 5.58 13.00
C ASP A 103 11.51 4.72 13.69
N GLY A 104 11.80 3.45 13.84
CA GLY A 104 10.90 2.48 14.45
C GLY A 104 11.64 1.31 15.10
N ILE A 105 10.84 0.37 15.61
CA ILE A 105 11.33 -0.84 16.29
C ILE A 105 10.71 -2.06 15.64
N VAL A 106 11.53 -3.06 15.31
CA VAL A 106 11.05 -4.35 14.80
C VAL A 106 10.31 -5.09 15.91
N THR A 107 9.05 -5.39 15.68
CA THR A 107 8.14 -6.07 16.63
C THR A 107 7.90 -7.53 16.29
N SER A 108 8.04 -7.90 15.01
CA SER A 108 7.87 -9.28 14.53
C SER A 108 8.87 -9.60 13.42
N LEU A 109 9.30 -10.86 13.36
CA LEU A 109 10.17 -11.38 12.31
C LEU A 109 9.78 -12.83 12.02
N ILE A 110 9.35 -13.09 10.79
CA ILE A 110 8.94 -14.43 10.32
C ILE A 110 9.66 -14.76 9.03
N PHE A 111 10.26 -15.93 8.95
CA PHE A 111 10.86 -16.44 7.72
C PHE A 111 9.79 -17.14 6.85
N LYS A 112 9.57 -16.65 5.64
CA LYS A 112 8.56 -17.15 4.68
C LYS A 112 9.15 -18.02 3.56
N GLY A 113 10.41 -18.38 3.64
CA GLY A 113 11.13 -19.21 2.66
C GLY A 113 11.90 -18.37 1.63
N VAL A 114 11.25 -17.52 0.87
CA VAL A 114 11.89 -16.64 -0.13
C VAL A 114 12.23 -15.25 0.38
N HIS A 115 11.54 -14.81 1.43
CA HIS A 115 11.77 -13.53 2.09
C HIS A 115 11.44 -13.62 3.58
N TYR A 116 11.84 -12.60 4.32
CA TYR A 116 11.39 -12.36 5.69
C TYR A 116 10.22 -11.38 5.68
N GLU A 117 9.25 -11.66 6.53
CA GLU A 117 8.18 -10.75 6.86
C GLU A 117 8.46 -10.14 8.22
N MET A 118 8.52 -8.83 8.29
CA MET A 118 8.75 -8.08 9.51
C MET A 118 7.60 -7.11 9.75
N GLU A 119 7.29 -6.91 11.01
CA GLU A 119 6.46 -5.79 11.44
C GLU A 119 7.35 -4.78 12.18
N VAL A 120 7.16 -3.50 11.85
CA VAL A 120 7.93 -2.40 12.43
C VAL A 120 6.97 -1.36 12.98
N GLU A 121 6.97 -1.17 14.28
CA GLU A 121 6.23 -0.09 14.91
C GLU A 121 6.98 1.23 14.73
N ALA A 122 6.34 2.19 14.09
CA ALA A 122 6.89 3.52 13.87
C ALA A 122 5.77 4.56 13.85
N ASN A 123 5.88 5.57 14.69
CA ASN A 123 4.89 6.66 14.83
C ASN A 123 3.44 6.19 15.03
N GLY A 124 3.24 5.11 15.79
CA GLY A 124 1.91 4.58 16.12
C GLY A 124 1.26 3.72 15.03
N TYR A 125 1.99 3.37 13.99
CA TYR A 125 1.56 2.46 12.94
C TYR A 125 2.49 1.25 12.86
N GLU A 126 1.93 0.07 12.62
CA GLU A 126 2.67 -1.16 12.43
C GLU A 126 2.87 -1.42 10.95
N TRP A 127 4.08 -1.17 10.47
CA TRP A 127 4.46 -1.34 9.08
C TRP A 127 4.75 -2.81 8.78
N LEU A 128 4.13 -3.34 7.74
CA LEU A 128 4.45 -4.63 7.17
C LEU A 128 5.58 -4.48 6.15
N VAL A 129 6.63 -5.28 6.32
CA VAL A 129 7.84 -5.22 5.48
C VAL A 129 8.20 -6.61 4.98
N HIS A 130 8.37 -6.76 3.67
CA HIS A 130 8.92 -7.96 3.04
C HIS A 130 10.32 -7.67 2.52
N SER A 131 11.31 -8.43 2.97
CA SER A 131 12.70 -8.21 2.57
C SER A 131 13.50 -9.51 2.57
N THR A 132 14.50 -9.58 1.71
CA THR A 132 15.50 -10.67 1.74
C THR A 132 16.51 -10.49 2.89
N ASN A 133 16.62 -9.28 3.44
CA ASN A 133 17.40 -8.98 4.64
C ASN A 133 16.46 -8.93 5.85
N CYS A 134 16.98 -9.25 7.03
CA CYS A 134 16.20 -9.18 8.25
C CYS A 134 16.94 -8.42 9.36
N TYR A 135 16.13 -7.91 10.28
CA TYR A 135 16.56 -7.31 11.53
C TYR A 135 15.88 -8.06 12.69
N PRO A 136 16.61 -8.39 13.76
CA PRO A 136 16.03 -9.06 14.92
C PRO A 136 14.91 -8.24 15.57
N VAL A 137 13.94 -8.91 16.18
CA VAL A 137 12.93 -8.26 17.03
C VAL A 137 13.62 -7.41 18.11
N GLY A 138 13.13 -6.19 18.30
CA GLY A 138 13.71 -5.21 19.22
C GLY A 138 14.78 -4.32 18.60
N SER A 139 15.20 -4.58 17.35
CA SER A 139 16.14 -3.71 16.64
C SER A 139 15.51 -2.35 16.36
N ARG A 140 16.32 -1.31 16.51
CA ARG A 140 16.00 0.03 16.04
C ARG A 140 16.38 0.15 14.58
N VAL A 141 15.41 0.54 13.76
CA VAL A 141 15.56 0.67 12.31
C VAL A 141 14.96 1.97 11.85
N SER A 142 15.25 2.35 10.63
CA SER A 142 14.64 3.51 9.98
C SER A 142 13.96 3.08 8.69
N ILE A 143 12.73 3.52 8.50
CA ILE A 143 11.92 3.24 7.32
C ILE A 143 12.23 4.26 6.24
N SER A 144 12.42 3.77 5.03
CA SER A 144 12.54 4.57 3.81
C SER A 144 11.70 3.95 2.70
N VAL A 145 11.13 4.78 1.85
CA VAL A 145 10.40 4.38 0.64
C VAL A 145 10.81 5.30 -0.49
N ILE A 146 11.10 4.76 -1.66
CA ILE A 146 11.38 5.62 -2.82
C ILE A 146 10.09 6.30 -3.28
N PRO A 147 10.14 7.57 -3.72
CA PRO A 147 8.95 8.36 -4.06
C PRO A 147 8.00 7.69 -5.07
N PHE A 148 8.54 6.96 -6.03
CA PHE A 148 7.77 6.25 -7.06
C PHE A 148 6.88 5.13 -6.48
N ASN A 149 7.25 4.53 -5.37
CA ASN A 149 6.54 3.42 -4.75
C ASN A 149 5.52 3.86 -3.68
N ILE A 150 5.33 5.15 -3.51
CA ILE A 150 4.27 5.72 -2.67
C ILE A 150 3.09 6.00 -3.57
N GLN A 151 2.01 5.24 -3.44
CA GLN A 151 0.79 5.41 -4.22
C GLN A 151 -0.21 6.27 -3.44
N ILE A 152 -0.63 7.37 -4.04
CA ILE A 152 -1.62 8.27 -3.43
C ILE A 152 -2.99 8.00 -4.04
N MET A 153 -4.00 7.82 -3.20
CA MET A 153 -5.36 7.53 -3.62
C MET A 153 -6.33 8.51 -2.96
N HIS A 154 -7.34 8.91 -3.71
CA HIS A 154 -8.44 9.68 -3.15
C HIS A 154 -9.18 8.86 -2.09
N LYS A 155 -9.52 9.49 -0.97
CA LYS A 155 -10.46 8.89 -0.02
C LYS A 155 -11.84 8.85 -0.66
N PRO A 156 -12.57 7.71 -0.52
CA PRO A 156 -13.96 7.66 -0.96
C PRO A 156 -14.82 8.65 -0.15
N GLU A 157 -15.62 9.48 -0.83
CA GLU A 157 -16.47 10.49 -0.18
C GLU A 157 -17.70 9.86 0.49
N SER A 158 -18.17 8.71 -0.04
CA SER A 158 -19.27 7.94 0.53
C SER A 158 -19.06 6.43 0.35
N GLU A 159 -19.89 5.60 1.02
CA GLU A 159 -19.86 4.15 0.79
C GLU A 159 -20.27 3.77 -0.64
N ASP A 160 -21.07 4.60 -1.29
CA ASP A 160 -21.54 4.40 -2.67
C ASP A 160 -20.45 4.76 -3.70
N GLU A 161 -19.56 5.70 -3.37
CA GLU A 161 -18.43 6.09 -4.22
C GLU A 161 -17.25 5.10 -4.18
N LYS A 162 -17.29 4.13 -3.27
CA LYS A 162 -16.35 3.01 -3.25
C LYS A 162 -16.55 2.03 -4.41
N ALA A 163 -17.57 2.24 -5.23
CA ALA A 163 -17.90 1.43 -6.38
C ALA A 163 -17.61 2.19 -7.67
N VAL A 164 -16.89 1.56 -8.58
CA VAL A 164 -16.76 2.09 -9.95
C VAL A 164 -18.07 1.86 -10.69
N VAL A 165 -18.69 2.93 -11.14
CA VAL A 165 -19.83 2.84 -12.07
C VAL A 165 -19.27 2.44 -13.43
N VAL A 166 -19.55 1.23 -13.87
CA VAL A 166 -19.22 0.81 -15.23
C VAL A 166 -20.33 1.34 -16.12
N ASP A 167 -20.06 2.38 -16.89
CA ASP A 167 -20.93 2.82 -17.98
C ASP A 167 -20.97 1.69 -19.03
N GLU A 168 -22.19 1.28 -19.41
CA GLU A 168 -22.45 0.29 -20.45
C GLU A 168 -22.06 0.80 -21.85
#